data_f26e100f19e8df450d9a175d9d351016
#
_entry.id   f26e100f19e8df450d9a175d9d351016
#
_cell.length_a   1.000
_cell.length_b   1.000
_cell.length_c   1.000
_cell.angle_alpha   90.00
_cell.angle_beta   90.00
_cell.angle_gamma   90.00
#
_symmetry.space_group_name_H-M   'P 1'
#
loop_
_entity.id
_entity.type
_entity.pdbx_description
1 polymer ?
#
loop_
_entity_poly.entity_id
_entity_poly.type
_entity_poly.pdbx_seq_one_letter_code
_entity_poly.pdbx_strand_id
1 'polypeptide(L)'
;MNAAPPLAELISLGLPALVRERGHQLNAHSLRALRDIARCRSGALGVNALDCPDCHHHIQSPRSCANRSCPTCQHHLCARWLERQRAMQLPVPYFMLTFTLPSALRPLAYRHPRAVYAVLFAAANETLQTFAANDPKLAGTLGATAVLHTHNRRLDYHPHLHLIVPGLALDAARRQWRKLRARYLFNSRKLASVFRARLLDKLARLDLALPDSLPRRWIVHCVHVGNGDPALTYLARYLYRGVCAERDILAFDPQRDRLTLRYRDGKTRQARLRHFSLVDFLFQLAVHVLPKGFHRVRQFGLLHPNARQRRLLLQLL
;
A
#
# COMPACT_ATOMS: atom_id res chain seq x y z
N MET A 1 28.49 -17.84 2.65
CA MET A 1 27.04 -17.70 2.88
C MET A 1 26.36 -18.04 1.56
N ASN A 2 25.55 -19.09 1.52
CA ASN A 2 24.80 -19.44 0.32
C ASN A 2 23.75 -18.37 0.04
N ALA A 3 23.54 -18.04 -1.24
CA ALA A 3 22.45 -17.14 -1.66
C ALA A 3 21.12 -17.66 -1.10
N ALA A 4 20.20 -16.74 -0.77
CA ALA A 4 18.89 -17.16 -0.28
C ALA A 4 18.13 -17.94 -1.36
N PRO A 5 17.43 -19.03 -1.00
CA PRO A 5 16.51 -19.69 -1.89
C PRO A 5 15.40 -18.73 -2.35
N PRO A 6 14.74 -19.03 -3.48
CA PRO A 6 13.55 -18.25 -3.91
C PRO A 6 12.49 -18.17 -2.81
N LEU A 7 11.72 -17.07 -2.77
CA LEU A 7 10.69 -16.87 -1.74
C LEU A 7 9.68 -18.03 -1.68
N ALA A 8 9.32 -18.60 -2.81
CA ALA A 8 8.41 -19.74 -2.87
C ALA A 8 8.94 -20.95 -2.12
N GLU A 9 10.24 -21.22 -2.23
CA GLU A 9 10.93 -22.30 -1.53
C GLU A 9 11.03 -22.02 -0.03
N LEU A 10 11.41 -20.80 0.37
CA LEU A 10 11.43 -20.39 1.78
C LEU A 10 10.03 -20.54 2.43
N ILE A 11 8.96 -20.19 1.71
CA ILE A 11 7.61 -20.41 2.21
C ILE A 11 7.30 -21.89 2.34
N SER A 12 7.63 -22.70 1.34
CA SER A 12 7.39 -24.14 1.38
C SER A 12 8.11 -24.80 2.56
N LEU A 13 9.34 -24.40 2.83
CA LEU A 13 10.16 -24.91 3.93
C LEU A 13 9.60 -24.50 5.31
N GLY A 14 9.22 -23.25 5.48
CA GLY A 14 8.84 -22.72 6.80
C GLY A 14 7.33 -22.78 7.12
N LEU A 15 6.48 -23.04 6.12
CA LEU A 15 5.02 -23.00 6.30
C LEU A 15 4.49 -24.03 7.32
N PRO A 16 5.00 -25.29 7.39
CA PRO A 16 4.56 -26.24 8.42
C PRO A 16 4.86 -25.74 9.84
N ALA A 17 6.06 -25.20 10.07
CA ALA A 17 6.45 -24.65 11.36
C ALA A 17 5.61 -23.40 11.70
N LEU A 18 5.40 -22.49 10.75
CA LEU A 18 4.53 -21.33 10.93
C LEU A 18 3.10 -21.71 11.35
N VAL A 19 2.50 -22.73 10.71
CA VAL A 19 1.16 -23.19 11.04
C VAL A 19 1.11 -23.78 12.43
N ARG A 20 2.10 -24.61 12.81
CA ARG A 20 2.18 -25.22 14.14
C ARG A 20 2.35 -24.17 15.24
N GLU A 21 3.23 -23.18 15.05
CA GLU A 21 3.63 -22.26 16.11
C GLU A 21 2.73 -21.02 16.18
N ARG A 22 2.28 -20.51 15.02
CA ARG A 22 1.53 -19.25 14.94
C ARG A 22 0.26 -19.31 14.10
N GLY A 23 -0.18 -20.50 13.68
CA GLY A 23 -1.37 -20.67 12.85
C GLY A 23 -2.62 -20.05 13.48
N HIS A 24 -2.76 -20.12 14.81
CA HIS A 24 -3.86 -19.53 15.58
C HIS A 24 -3.92 -18.00 15.52
N GLN A 25 -2.81 -17.34 15.20
CA GLN A 25 -2.71 -15.88 15.03
C GLN A 25 -3.03 -15.42 13.60
N LEU A 26 -3.14 -16.33 12.63
CA LEU A 26 -3.34 -16.03 11.23
C LEU A 26 -4.74 -16.42 10.77
N ASN A 27 -5.32 -15.56 9.92
CA ASN A 27 -6.57 -15.92 9.26
C ASN A 27 -6.35 -16.89 8.08
N ALA A 28 -7.38 -17.66 7.73
CA ALA A 28 -7.32 -18.64 6.65
C ALA A 28 -6.92 -18.02 5.27
N HIS A 29 -7.27 -16.75 5.05
CA HIS A 29 -6.92 -16.07 3.80
C HIS A 29 -5.42 -15.77 3.70
N SER A 30 -4.77 -15.39 4.80
CA SER A 30 -3.33 -15.19 4.85
C SER A 30 -2.56 -16.50 4.61
N LEU A 31 -3.00 -17.59 5.25
CA LEU A 31 -2.41 -18.91 5.04
C LEU A 31 -2.61 -19.40 3.60
N ARG A 32 -3.78 -19.18 3.01
CA ARG A 32 -4.03 -19.49 1.59
C ARG A 32 -3.09 -18.70 0.69
N ALA A 33 -2.91 -17.39 0.95
CA ALA A 33 -2.00 -16.57 0.17
C ALA A 33 -0.56 -17.07 0.19
N LEU A 34 -0.05 -17.51 1.36
CA LEU A 34 1.28 -18.13 1.45
C LEU A 34 1.36 -19.44 0.65
N ARG A 35 0.35 -20.32 0.75
CA ARG A 35 0.30 -21.56 -0.04
C ARG A 35 0.29 -21.29 -1.55
N ASP A 36 -0.48 -20.28 -1.99
CA ASP A 36 -0.49 -19.87 -3.41
C ASP A 36 0.89 -19.38 -3.86
N ILE A 37 1.57 -18.56 -3.04
CA ILE A 37 2.89 -18.01 -3.36
C ILE A 37 3.94 -19.12 -3.38
N ALA A 38 3.89 -20.09 -2.47
CA ALA A 38 4.78 -21.25 -2.46
C ALA A 38 4.72 -22.07 -3.76
N ARG A 39 3.56 -22.10 -4.42
CA ARG A 39 3.34 -22.80 -5.69
C ARG A 39 3.62 -21.95 -6.93
N CYS A 40 3.95 -20.65 -6.74
CA CYS A 40 4.12 -19.71 -7.83
C CYS A 40 5.35 -20.08 -8.68
N ARG A 41 5.13 -20.36 -9.96
CA ARG A 41 6.17 -20.73 -10.94
C ARG A 41 7.02 -21.94 -10.55
N SER A 42 6.50 -22.81 -9.69
CA SER A 42 7.15 -24.07 -9.32
C SER A 42 6.80 -25.25 -10.24
N GLY A 43 5.89 -25.05 -11.18
CA GLY A 43 5.27 -26.14 -11.95
C GLY A 43 4.04 -26.76 -11.28
N ALA A 44 3.86 -26.62 -9.95
CA ALA A 44 2.73 -27.18 -9.20
C ALA A 44 1.34 -26.62 -9.61
N LEU A 45 1.31 -25.53 -10.37
CA LEU A 45 0.09 -24.93 -10.95
C LEU A 45 -0.07 -25.29 -12.44
N GLY A 46 0.73 -26.20 -12.95
CA GLY A 46 0.85 -26.55 -14.35
C GLY A 46 1.83 -25.66 -15.11
N VAL A 47 2.07 -26.02 -16.35
CA VAL A 47 2.96 -25.29 -17.28
C VAL A 47 2.17 -24.87 -18.51
N ASN A 48 2.57 -23.77 -19.13
CA ASN A 48 2.16 -23.39 -20.47
C ASN A 48 3.24 -23.86 -21.43
N ALA A 49 2.88 -24.65 -22.42
CA ALA A 49 3.75 -24.99 -23.55
C ALA A 49 3.57 -23.89 -24.61
N LEU A 50 4.66 -23.36 -25.11
CA LEU A 50 4.71 -22.36 -26.15
C LEU A 50 5.61 -22.89 -27.27
N ASP A 51 5.07 -22.97 -28.47
CA ASP A 51 5.79 -23.41 -29.65
C ASP A 51 5.98 -22.25 -30.60
N CYS A 52 7.20 -22.01 -31.04
CA CYS A 52 7.49 -21.02 -32.05
C CYS A 52 7.07 -21.56 -33.42
N PRO A 53 6.18 -20.88 -34.14
CA PRO A 53 5.77 -21.35 -35.47
C PRO A 53 6.89 -21.31 -36.51
N ASP A 54 7.89 -20.44 -36.32
CA ASP A 54 8.95 -20.25 -37.30
C ASP A 54 10.15 -21.21 -37.12
N CYS A 55 10.57 -21.43 -35.85
CA CYS A 55 11.76 -22.24 -35.55
C CYS A 55 11.47 -23.51 -34.75
N HIS A 56 10.21 -23.81 -34.47
CA HIS A 56 9.74 -24.97 -33.69
C HIS A 56 10.39 -25.09 -32.29
N HIS A 57 10.91 -23.99 -31.77
CA HIS A 57 11.47 -23.97 -30.42
C HIS A 57 10.35 -24.11 -29.38
N HIS A 58 10.49 -25.09 -28.46
CA HIS A 58 9.55 -25.36 -27.39
C HIS A 58 10.01 -24.69 -26.09
N ILE A 59 9.12 -23.88 -25.49
CA ILE A 59 9.37 -23.26 -24.18
C ILE A 59 8.27 -23.72 -23.21
N GLN A 60 8.68 -24.27 -22.08
CA GLN A 60 7.79 -24.53 -20.96
C GLN A 60 7.87 -23.39 -19.95
N SER A 61 6.74 -22.72 -19.72
CA SER A 61 6.63 -21.62 -18.75
C SER A 61 5.73 -22.03 -17.59
N PRO A 62 6.25 -22.23 -16.37
CA PRO A 62 5.44 -22.55 -15.21
C PRO A 62 4.42 -21.44 -14.90
N ARG A 63 3.16 -21.86 -14.63
CA ARG A 63 2.06 -20.91 -14.34
C ARG A 63 2.29 -20.16 -13.04
N SER A 64 1.87 -18.89 -13.04
CA SER A 64 1.91 -18.03 -11.87
C SER A 64 0.68 -18.23 -10.97
N CYS A 65 0.81 -17.93 -9.66
CA CYS A 65 -0.29 -18.08 -8.70
C CYS A 65 -1.37 -17.00 -8.83
N ALA A 66 -1.15 -15.94 -9.57
CA ALA A 66 -2.02 -14.77 -9.70
C ALA A 66 -2.46 -14.14 -8.36
N ASN A 67 -1.88 -14.55 -7.23
CA ASN A 67 -2.21 -13.98 -5.93
C ASN A 67 -1.69 -12.55 -5.84
N ARG A 68 -2.57 -11.60 -5.47
CA ARG A 68 -2.23 -10.17 -5.40
C ARG A 68 -1.13 -9.82 -4.38
N SER A 69 -0.82 -10.72 -3.46
CA SER A 69 0.25 -10.55 -2.46
C SER A 69 1.58 -11.15 -2.92
N CYS A 70 1.60 -11.82 -4.08
CA CYS A 70 2.82 -12.42 -4.62
C CYS A 70 3.75 -11.34 -5.20
N PRO A 71 4.99 -11.20 -4.71
CA PRO A 71 5.93 -10.21 -5.23
C PRO A 71 6.45 -10.57 -6.61
N THR A 72 6.40 -11.85 -7.00
CA THR A 72 6.98 -12.37 -8.23
C THR A 72 6.07 -12.16 -9.42
N CYS A 73 4.80 -12.60 -9.34
CA CYS A 73 3.92 -12.61 -10.52
C CYS A 73 3.10 -11.33 -10.72
N GLN A 74 3.05 -10.42 -9.74
CA GLN A 74 2.23 -9.20 -9.85
C GLN A 74 2.98 -8.00 -10.44
N HIS A 75 4.23 -8.16 -10.82
CA HIS A 75 5.08 -7.04 -11.25
C HIS A 75 4.53 -6.29 -12.48
N HIS A 76 3.94 -7.00 -13.46
CA HIS A 76 3.37 -6.39 -14.66
C HIS A 76 2.20 -5.45 -14.38
N LEU A 77 1.45 -5.68 -13.29
CA LEU A 77 0.35 -4.81 -12.89
C LEU A 77 0.84 -3.43 -12.37
N CYS A 78 2.09 -3.35 -11.92
CA CYS A 78 2.72 -2.11 -11.51
C CYS A 78 2.81 -1.11 -12.69
N ALA A 79 3.30 -1.56 -13.84
CA ALA A 79 3.42 -0.72 -15.03
C ALA A 79 2.04 -0.26 -15.54
N ARG A 80 1.08 -1.20 -15.67
CA ARG A 80 -0.29 -0.90 -16.10
C ARG A 80 -1.03 0.07 -15.17
N TRP A 81 -0.80 -0.03 -13.85
CA TRP A 81 -1.39 0.92 -12.90
C TRP A 81 -0.77 2.30 -13.05
N LEU A 82 0.56 2.38 -13.15
CA LEU A 82 1.29 3.65 -13.31
C LEU A 82 0.88 4.37 -14.60
N GLU A 83 0.78 3.66 -15.70
CA GLU A 83 0.30 4.19 -16.98
C GLU A 83 -1.11 4.80 -16.84
N ARG A 84 -2.04 4.07 -16.22
CA ARG A 84 -3.39 4.60 -15.95
C ARG A 84 -3.39 5.83 -15.06
N GLN A 85 -2.50 5.91 -14.04
CA GLN A 85 -2.40 7.09 -13.21
C GLN A 85 -1.83 8.28 -13.97
N ARG A 86 -0.81 8.06 -14.82
CA ARG A 86 -0.24 9.07 -15.70
C ARG A 86 -1.26 9.64 -16.68
N ALA A 87 -2.08 8.78 -17.28
CA ALA A 87 -3.18 9.20 -18.15
C ALA A 87 -4.24 10.05 -17.46
N MET A 88 -4.28 10.07 -16.13
CA MET A 88 -5.19 10.89 -15.34
C MET A 88 -4.54 12.14 -14.74
N GLN A 89 -3.25 12.36 -14.99
CA GLN A 89 -2.56 13.52 -14.43
C GLN A 89 -3.09 14.83 -15.01
N LEU A 90 -3.14 15.83 -14.14
CA LEU A 90 -3.56 17.18 -14.45
C LEU A 90 -2.33 18.10 -14.47
N PRO A 91 -2.30 19.17 -15.27
CA PRO A 91 -1.18 20.11 -15.38
C PRO A 91 -1.12 21.09 -14.19
N VAL A 92 -1.00 20.54 -12.99
CA VAL A 92 -1.00 21.28 -11.72
C VAL A 92 0.06 20.73 -10.77
N PRO A 93 0.48 21.50 -9.74
CA PRO A 93 1.30 20.96 -8.66
C PRO A 93 0.60 19.83 -7.91
N TYR A 94 1.36 18.82 -7.48
CA TYR A 94 0.87 17.69 -6.72
C TYR A 94 1.44 17.67 -5.31
N PHE A 95 0.65 17.10 -4.40
CA PHE A 95 1.01 16.92 -3.00
C PHE A 95 0.85 15.47 -2.59
N MET A 96 1.75 14.99 -1.74
CA MET A 96 1.63 13.69 -1.09
C MET A 96 1.31 13.90 0.39
N LEU A 97 0.16 13.39 0.82
CA LEU A 97 -0.22 13.34 2.22
C LEU A 97 -0.03 11.92 2.74
N THR A 98 0.47 11.82 3.97
CA THR A 98 0.62 10.52 4.64
C THR A 98 -0.11 10.56 5.97
N PHE A 99 -1.15 9.74 6.12
CA PHE A 99 -1.92 9.58 7.34
C PHE A 99 -1.53 8.27 8.03
N THR A 100 -0.89 8.37 9.19
CA THR A 100 -0.34 7.20 9.89
C THR A 100 -1.24 6.77 11.04
N LEU A 101 -1.56 5.46 11.08
CA LEU A 101 -2.25 4.87 12.22
C LEU A 101 -1.27 4.74 13.40
N PRO A 102 -1.58 5.27 14.60
CA PRO A 102 -0.70 5.16 15.75
C PRO A 102 -0.48 3.71 16.18
N SER A 103 0.66 3.45 16.81
CA SER A 103 1.04 2.09 17.21
C SER A 103 0.02 1.41 18.12
N ALA A 104 -0.59 2.16 19.03
CA ALA A 104 -1.62 1.65 19.93
C ALA A 104 -2.86 1.07 19.20
N LEU A 105 -3.18 1.55 17.99
CA LEU A 105 -4.30 1.04 17.18
C LEU A 105 -3.91 -0.11 16.25
N ARG A 106 -2.64 -0.50 16.17
CA ARG A 106 -2.20 -1.59 15.28
C ARG A 106 -2.81 -2.96 15.65
N PRO A 107 -2.89 -3.36 16.93
CA PRO A 107 -3.55 -4.60 17.31
C PRO A 107 -5.03 -4.64 16.89
N LEU A 108 -5.74 -3.52 17.05
CA LEU A 108 -7.12 -3.38 16.59
C LEU A 108 -7.23 -3.52 15.07
N ALA A 109 -6.35 -2.85 14.32
CA ALA A 109 -6.30 -2.94 12.86
C ALA A 109 -5.95 -4.34 12.37
N TYR A 110 -5.16 -5.09 13.11
CA TYR A 110 -4.81 -6.47 12.80
C TYR A 110 -6.00 -7.42 13.01
N ARG A 111 -6.73 -7.26 14.11
CA ARG A 111 -7.93 -8.08 14.43
C ARG A 111 -9.11 -7.74 13.53
N HIS A 112 -9.33 -6.46 13.21
CA HIS A 112 -10.46 -5.96 12.44
C HIS A 112 -10.03 -5.18 11.19
N PRO A 113 -9.20 -5.78 10.29
CA PRO A 113 -8.52 -5.01 9.24
C PRO A 113 -9.49 -4.37 8.25
N ARG A 114 -10.59 -5.05 7.89
CA ARG A 114 -11.57 -4.50 6.94
C ARG A 114 -12.24 -3.24 7.47
N ALA A 115 -12.69 -3.26 8.72
CA ALA A 115 -13.39 -2.16 9.37
C ALA A 115 -12.43 -0.98 9.61
N VAL A 116 -11.27 -1.25 10.26
CA VAL A 116 -10.31 -0.19 10.61
C VAL A 116 -9.71 0.47 9.36
N TYR A 117 -9.41 -0.29 8.31
CA TYR A 117 -8.90 0.31 7.06
C TYR A 117 -9.99 1.11 6.33
N ALA A 118 -11.26 0.68 6.36
CA ALA A 118 -12.36 1.46 5.80
C ALA A 118 -12.51 2.81 6.50
N VAL A 119 -12.46 2.81 7.83
CA VAL A 119 -12.47 4.02 8.67
C VAL A 119 -11.26 4.90 8.38
N LEU A 120 -10.07 4.31 8.24
CA LEU A 120 -8.85 5.04 7.93
C LEU A 120 -8.97 5.81 6.60
N PHE A 121 -9.50 5.17 5.54
CA PHE A 121 -9.76 5.83 4.25
C PHE A 121 -10.81 6.95 4.39
N ALA A 122 -11.90 6.70 5.10
CA ALA A 122 -12.97 7.67 5.27
C ALA A 122 -12.48 8.89 6.05
N ALA A 123 -11.85 8.69 7.21
CA ALA A 123 -11.32 9.77 8.04
C ALA A 123 -10.27 10.62 7.31
N ALA A 124 -9.36 9.99 6.55
CA ALA A 124 -8.36 10.72 5.77
C ALA A 124 -8.98 11.56 4.65
N ASN A 125 -9.93 11.00 3.88
CA ASN A 125 -10.61 11.74 2.82
C ASN A 125 -11.45 12.87 3.39
N GLU A 126 -12.26 12.64 4.41
CA GLU A 126 -13.07 13.69 5.03
C GLU A 126 -12.23 14.81 5.64
N THR A 127 -11.06 14.47 6.24
CA THR A 127 -10.11 15.48 6.70
C THR A 127 -9.62 16.33 5.53
N LEU A 128 -9.20 15.70 4.44
CA LEU A 128 -8.76 16.39 3.23
C LEU A 128 -9.84 17.33 2.69
N GLN A 129 -11.09 16.86 2.56
CA GLN A 129 -12.19 17.65 2.00
C GLN A 129 -12.59 18.83 2.91
N THR A 130 -12.58 18.62 4.24
CA THR A 130 -12.84 19.72 5.19
C THR A 130 -11.81 20.85 5.06
N PHE A 131 -10.52 20.49 4.95
CA PHE A 131 -9.48 21.49 4.77
C PHE A 131 -9.62 22.22 3.42
N ALA A 132 -9.95 21.50 2.36
CA ALA A 132 -10.14 22.08 1.04
C ALA A 132 -11.33 23.04 0.99
N ALA A 133 -12.46 22.67 1.60
CA ALA A 133 -13.66 23.51 1.64
C ALA A 133 -13.45 24.79 2.44
N ASN A 134 -12.66 24.73 3.53
CA ASN A 134 -12.39 25.87 4.40
C ASN A 134 -11.16 26.70 4.00
N ASP A 135 -10.39 26.30 3.01
CA ASP A 135 -9.26 27.07 2.49
C ASP A 135 -9.78 28.10 1.47
N PRO A 136 -9.56 29.42 1.70
CA PRO A 136 -10.08 30.46 0.81
C PRO A 136 -9.53 30.39 -0.62
N LYS A 137 -8.37 29.75 -0.83
CA LYS A 137 -7.75 29.58 -2.15
C LYS A 137 -8.36 28.41 -2.92
N LEU A 138 -8.85 27.41 -2.22
CA LEU A 138 -9.44 26.20 -2.81
C LEU A 138 -10.96 26.24 -2.77
N ALA A 139 -11.57 26.51 -1.62
CA ALA A 139 -13.01 26.64 -1.36
C ALA A 139 -13.85 25.60 -2.11
N GLY A 140 -13.39 24.31 -2.15
CA GLY A 140 -14.02 23.31 -2.99
C GLY A 140 -13.58 21.88 -2.67
N THR A 141 -13.89 20.98 -3.58
CA THR A 141 -13.59 19.53 -3.44
C THR A 141 -12.30 19.17 -4.17
N LEU A 142 -11.37 18.54 -3.46
CA LEU A 142 -10.13 18.00 -4.02
C LEU A 142 -10.32 16.58 -4.55
N GLY A 143 -9.57 16.25 -5.61
CA GLY A 143 -9.33 14.86 -6.01
C GLY A 143 -8.21 14.23 -5.21
N ALA A 144 -8.26 12.92 -5.00
CA ALA A 144 -7.18 12.17 -4.39
C ALA A 144 -7.13 10.72 -4.88
N THR A 145 -5.92 10.19 -5.11
CA THR A 145 -5.66 8.74 -5.18
C THR A 145 -5.02 8.32 -3.88
N ALA A 146 -5.74 7.54 -3.08
CA ALA A 146 -5.31 7.03 -1.78
C ALA A 146 -4.85 5.58 -1.89
N VAL A 147 -3.69 5.26 -1.31
CA VAL A 147 -3.07 3.94 -1.33
C VAL A 147 -2.77 3.49 0.08
N LEU A 148 -3.30 2.32 0.48
CA LEU A 148 -3.03 1.72 1.78
C LEU A 148 -1.69 0.98 1.75
N HIS A 149 -0.81 1.35 2.66
CA HIS A 149 0.39 0.59 3.03
C HIS A 149 0.19 -0.03 4.41
N THR A 150 0.61 -1.28 4.58
CA THR A 150 0.49 -2.00 5.85
C THR A 150 1.82 -2.17 6.56
N HIS A 151 2.94 -1.91 5.89
CA HIS A 151 4.29 -2.12 6.39
C HIS A 151 5.16 -0.87 6.29
N ASN A 152 6.14 -0.79 7.17
CA ASN A 152 7.28 0.10 7.02
C ASN A 152 8.42 -0.60 6.25
N ARG A 153 9.55 0.09 6.06
CA ARG A 153 10.72 -0.46 5.34
C ARG A 153 11.39 -1.65 6.03
N ARG A 154 11.13 -1.85 7.33
CA ARG A 154 11.64 -2.94 8.14
C ARG A 154 10.72 -4.16 8.16
N LEU A 155 9.62 -4.15 7.43
CA LEU A 155 8.50 -5.09 7.45
C LEU A 155 7.65 -5.08 8.74
N ASP A 156 7.83 -4.10 9.65
CA ASP A 156 6.93 -4.03 10.80
C ASP A 156 5.51 -3.63 10.33
N TYR A 157 4.49 -4.18 10.99
CA TYR A 157 3.10 -3.83 10.72
C TYR A 157 2.84 -2.37 11.08
N HIS A 158 2.56 -1.57 10.07
CA HIS A 158 2.48 -0.10 10.16
C HIS A 158 1.47 0.46 9.15
N PRO A 159 0.17 0.27 9.41
CA PRO A 159 -0.87 0.78 8.51
C PRO A 159 -0.82 2.30 8.36
N HIS A 160 -0.79 2.77 7.13
CA HIS A 160 -0.85 4.18 6.79
C HIS A 160 -1.37 4.37 5.36
N LEU A 161 -1.92 5.55 5.10
CA LEU A 161 -2.38 5.94 3.76
C LEU A 161 -1.43 6.97 3.17
N HIS A 162 -1.08 6.77 1.91
CA HIS A 162 -0.55 7.82 1.06
C HIS A 162 -1.66 8.32 0.13
N LEU A 163 -1.88 9.63 0.12
CA LEU A 163 -2.79 10.28 -0.80
C LEU A 163 -1.96 11.14 -1.78
N ILE A 164 -2.14 10.91 -3.07
CA ILE A 164 -1.64 11.81 -4.12
C ILE A 164 -2.77 12.75 -4.49
N VAL A 165 -2.56 14.05 -4.30
CA VAL A 165 -3.56 15.09 -4.41
C VAL A 165 -3.12 16.15 -5.41
N PRO A 166 -3.82 16.35 -6.54
CA PRO A 166 -3.58 17.50 -7.40
C PRO A 166 -4.00 18.80 -6.70
N GLY A 167 -3.20 19.83 -6.85
CA GLY A 167 -3.49 21.18 -6.32
C GLY A 167 -4.60 21.88 -7.11
N LEU A 168 -5.74 21.23 -7.26
CA LEU A 168 -6.88 21.71 -7.99
C LEU A 168 -8.16 21.31 -7.29
N ALA A 169 -9.01 22.27 -6.93
CA ALA A 169 -10.31 22.03 -6.33
C ALA A 169 -11.46 22.45 -7.26
N LEU A 170 -12.58 21.76 -7.15
CA LEU A 170 -13.84 22.17 -7.76
C LEU A 170 -14.69 22.94 -6.75
N ASP A 171 -14.89 24.23 -6.99
CA ASP A 171 -15.91 25.03 -6.33
C ASP A 171 -17.25 24.79 -7.07
N ALA A 172 -18.03 23.84 -6.55
CA ALA A 172 -19.28 23.46 -7.19
C ALA A 172 -20.34 24.58 -7.16
N ALA A 173 -20.34 25.42 -6.12
CA ALA A 173 -21.31 26.54 -5.97
C ALA A 173 -21.08 27.59 -7.04
N ARG A 174 -19.83 27.92 -7.33
CA ARG A 174 -19.46 28.91 -8.35
C ARG A 174 -19.19 28.31 -9.73
N ARG A 175 -19.24 26.97 -9.86
CA ARG A 175 -18.86 26.22 -11.08
C ARG A 175 -17.46 26.57 -11.58
N GLN A 176 -16.52 26.78 -10.65
CA GLN A 176 -15.16 27.22 -10.95
C GLN A 176 -14.12 26.21 -10.51
N TRP A 177 -13.00 26.20 -11.25
CA TRP A 177 -11.83 25.46 -10.91
C TRP A 177 -10.82 26.39 -10.24
N ARG A 178 -10.34 25.96 -9.07
CA ARG A 178 -9.38 26.73 -8.29
C ARG A 178 -8.04 26.01 -8.26
N LYS A 179 -7.09 26.52 -9.05
CA LYS A 179 -5.74 25.98 -9.15
C LYS A 179 -4.84 26.61 -8.09
N LEU A 180 -4.21 25.75 -7.27
CA LEU A 180 -3.20 26.19 -6.32
C LEU A 180 -1.85 26.38 -7.07
N ARG A 181 -1.26 27.56 -6.93
CA ARG A 181 0.06 27.88 -7.52
C ARG A 181 1.20 27.71 -6.51
N ALA A 182 0.91 27.59 -5.22
CA ALA A 182 1.87 27.49 -4.14
C ALA A 182 2.41 26.06 -4.00
N ARG A 183 3.62 25.94 -3.43
CA ARG A 183 4.23 24.65 -3.02
C ARG A 183 3.79 24.19 -1.63
N TYR A 184 2.75 24.77 -1.09
CA TYR A 184 2.18 24.48 0.21
C TYR A 184 0.68 24.23 0.07
N LEU A 185 0.20 23.11 0.63
CA LEU A 185 -1.23 22.78 0.63
C LEU A 185 -1.85 23.03 2.02
N PHE A 186 -1.47 22.24 3.03
CA PHE A 186 -2.06 22.34 4.37
C PHE A 186 -1.05 22.12 5.48
N ASN A 187 -1.34 22.67 6.67
CA ASN A 187 -0.53 22.46 7.87
C ASN A 187 -0.69 21.03 8.40
N SER A 188 0.41 20.30 8.47
CA SER A 188 0.44 18.90 8.89
C SER A 188 -0.07 18.67 10.33
N ARG A 189 0.21 19.61 11.27
CA ARG A 189 -0.25 19.49 12.67
C ARG A 189 -1.77 19.67 12.76
N LYS A 190 -2.34 20.65 12.05
CA LYS A 190 -3.78 20.86 11.98
C LYS A 190 -4.49 19.68 11.33
N LEU A 191 -3.96 19.17 10.22
CA LEU A 191 -4.45 17.92 9.58
C LEU A 191 -4.46 16.76 10.58
N ALA A 192 -3.38 16.55 11.34
CA ALA A 192 -3.27 15.46 12.30
C ALA A 192 -4.31 15.54 13.43
N SER A 193 -4.62 16.74 13.91
CA SER A 193 -5.65 16.94 14.96
C SER A 193 -7.05 16.60 14.46
N VAL A 194 -7.43 17.07 13.28
CA VAL A 194 -8.75 16.79 12.69
C VAL A 194 -8.87 15.32 12.30
N PHE A 195 -7.82 14.76 11.70
CA PHE A 195 -7.77 13.33 11.36
C PHE A 195 -7.95 12.44 12.59
N ARG A 196 -7.25 12.77 13.71
CA ARG A 196 -7.40 12.05 14.98
C ARG A 196 -8.85 12.05 15.45
N ALA A 197 -9.48 13.23 15.53
CA ALA A 197 -10.86 13.36 15.99
C ALA A 197 -11.83 12.53 15.11
N ARG A 198 -11.74 12.65 13.79
CA ARG A 198 -12.58 11.92 12.84
C ARG A 198 -12.39 10.41 12.89
N LEU A 199 -11.14 9.97 12.99
CA LEU A 199 -10.85 8.53 13.04
C LEU A 199 -11.38 7.92 14.32
N LEU A 200 -11.21 8.59 15.48
CA LEU A 200 -11.71 8.10 16.76
C LEU A 200 -13.26 8.10 16.81
N ASP A 201 -13.92 9.15 16.33
CA ASP A 201 -15.38 9.20 16.22
C ASP A 201 -15.91 8.01 15.38
N LYS A 202 -15.28 7.75 14.23
CA LYS A 202 -15.70 6.64 13.38
C LYS A 202 -15.41 5.26 13.97
N LEU A 203 -14.29 5.10 14.68
CA LEU A 203 -13.98 3.84 15.37
C LEU A 203 -14.95 3.57 16.54
N ALA A 204 -15.33 4.60 17.29
CA ALA A 204 -16.30 4.49 18.37
C ALA A 204 -17.67 3.99 17.88
N ARG A 205 -18.06 4.30 16.65
CA ARG A 205 -19.31 3.83 16.02
C ARG A 205 -19.29 2.35 15.58
N LEU A 206 -18.13 1.68 15.65
CA LEU A 206 -17.99 0.29 15.22
C LEU A 206 -18.15 -0.73 16.34
N ASP A 207 -18.49 -0.27 17.55
CA ASP A 207 -18.56 -1.15 18.74
C ASP A 207 -17.30 -1.99 18.95
N LEU A 208 -16.14 -1.41 18.68
CA LEU A 208 -14.83 -2.03 18.87
C LEU A 208 -14.16 -1.47 20.12
N ALA A 209 -13.66 -2.36 20.98
CA ALA A 209 -12.88 -1.96 22.15
C ALA A 209 -11.62 -1.19 21.73
N LEU A 210 -11.59 0.09 22.05
CA LEU A 210 -10.43 0.95 21.82
C LEU A 210 -9.39 0.74 22.94
N PRO A 211 -8.10 0.97 22.67
CA PRO A 211 -7.08 0.98 23.72
C PRO A 211 -7.34 2.07 24.77
N ASP A 212 -7.04 1.78 26.03
CA ASP A 212 -7.25 2.71 27.16
C ASP A 212 -6.46 4.00 27.01
N SER A 213 -5.30 3.95 26.39
CA SER A 213 -4.49 5.12 26.11
C SER A 213 -4.11 5.25 24.64
N LEU A 214 -4.27 6.46 24.12
CA LEU A 214 -3.88 6.83 22.77
C LEU A 214 -2.98 8.07 22.81
N PRO A 215 -1.95 8.14 21.96
CA PRO A 215 -1.08 9.30 21.93
C PRO A 215 -1.89 10.56 21.60
N ARG A 216 -1.58 11.66 22.29
CA ARG A 216 -2.24 12.96 22.03
C ARG A 216 -1.85 13.52 20.66
N ARG A 217 -0.60 13.31 20.23
CA ARG A 217 -0.08 13.80 18.95
C ARG A 217 -0.02 12.68 17.93
N TRP A 218 -0.68 12.88 16.78
CA TRP A 218 -0.64 11.97 15.65
C TRP A 218 0.23 12.54 14.54
N ILE A 219 0.64 11.69 13.60
CA ILE A 219 1.55 12.07 12.53
C ILE A 219 0.79 12.08 11.22
N VAL A 220 0.74 13.27 10.62
CA VAL A 220 0.35 13.47 9.22
C VAL A 220 1.45 14.27 8.54
N HIS A 221 1.86 13.85 7.36
CA HIS A 221 2.76 14.62 6.50
C HIS A 221 1.99 15.15 5.30
N CYS A 222 2.34 16.36 4.88
CA CYS A 222 1.82 16.97 3.67
C CYS A 222 3.00 17.67 2.97
N VAL A 223 3.42 17.13 1.82
CA VAL A 223 4.62 17.59 1.10
C VAL A 223 4.30 17.81 -0.38
N HIS A 224 4.89 18.85 -0.97
CA HIS A 224 4.86 19.09 -2.40
C HIS A 224 5.71 18.05 -3.13
N VAL A 225 5.20 17.47 -4.21
CA VAL A 225 5.85 16.40 -4.99
C VAL A 225 5.92 16.72 -6.50
N GLY A 226 6.11 17.99 -6.83
CA GLY A 226 6.24 18.45 -8.21
C GLY A 226 4.99 18.19 -9.04
N ASN A 227 5.13 17.56 -10.18
CA ASN A 227 4.04 17.14 -11.05
C ASN A 227 3.36 15.82 -10.60
N GLY A 228 3.83 15.18 -9.53
CA GLY A 228 3.25 13.94 -8.99
C GLY A 228 3.85 12.65 -9.55
N ASP A 229 4.52 12.65 -10.70
CA ASP A 229 5.03 11.41 -11.33
C ASP A 229 6.02 10.62 -10.46
N PRO A 230 7.01 11.23 -9.78
CA PRO A 230 7.88 10.51 -8.87
C PRO A 230 7.13 9.83 -7.71
N ALA A 231 6.08 10.48 -7.19
CA ALA A 231 5.25 9.95 -6.12
C ALA A 231 4.37 8.79 -6.62
N LEU A 232 3.77 8.89 -7.80
CA LEU A 232 3.03 7.80 -8.43
C LEU A 232 3.92 6.60 -8.72
N THR A 233 5.13 6.82 -9.23
CA THR A 233 6.13 5.78 -9.48
C THR A 233 6.53 5.08 -8.17
N TYR A 234 6.71 5.84 -7.08
CA TYR A 234 6.96 5.30 -5.76
C TYR A 234 5.80 4.40 -5.28
N LEU A 235 4.55 4.87 -5.37
CA LEU A 235 3.38 4.12 -4.92
C LEU A 235 3.12 2.86 -5.76
N ALA A 236 3.33 2.92 -7.08
CA ALA A 236 3.18 1.79 -7.97
C ALA A 236 4.04 0.59 -7.53
N ARG A 237 5.27 0.86 -7.09
CA ARG A 237 6.19 -0.18 -6.58
C ARG A 237 5.65 -0.89 -5.35
N TYR A 238 4.97 -0.18 -4.46
CA TYR A 238 4.40 -0.77 -3.24
C TYR A 238 3.10 -1.54 -3.49
N LEU A 239 2.37 -1.20 -4.55
CA LEU A 239 1.09 -1.85 -4.84
C LEU A 239 1.24 -3.30 -5.28
N TYR A 240 2.27 -3.60 -6.06
CA TYR A 240 2.35 -4.86 -6.80
C TYR A 240 3.64 -5.66 -6.59
N ARG A 241 4.57 -5.17 -5.76
CA ARG A 241 5.83 -5.90 -5.45
C ARG A 241 5.76 -6.71 -4.16
N GLY A 242 4.58 -6.88 -3.57
CA GLY A 242 4.47 -7.48 -2.24
C GLY A 242 5.08 -6.57 -1.16
N VAL A 243 5.34 -7.13 0.01
CA VAL A 243 5.90 -6.38 1.15
C VAL A 243 7.42 -6.30 1.15
N CYS A 244 8.10 -7.23 0.48
CA CYS A 244 9.53 -7.18 0.22
C CYS A 244 9.81 -7.63 -1.23
N ALA A 245 10.92 -7.17 -1.79
CA ALA A 245 11.41 -7.71 -3.06
C ALA A 245 12.31 -8.92 -2.78
N GLU A 246 12.21 -9.95 -3.59
CA GLU A 246 12.98 -11.19 -3.44
C GLU A 246 14.49 -10.93 -3.42
N ARG A 247 14.99 -10.00 -4.23
CA ARG A 247 16.39 -9.54 -4.25
C ARG A 247 16.89 -8.91 -2.94
N ASP A 248 15.99 -8.57 -2.01
CA ASP A 248 16.34 -8.01 -0.71
C ASP A 248 16.45 -9.09 0.36
N ILE A 249 16.09 -10.33 0.06
CA ILE A 249 16.38 -11.53 0.85
C ILE A 249 17.77 -12.00 0.44
N LEU A 250 18.78 -11.72 1.29
CA LEU A 250 20.18 -11.91 0.91
C LEU A 250 20.68 -13.32 1.17
N ALA A 251 20.28 -13.92 2.30
CA ALA A 251 20.76 -15.23 2.72
C ALA A 251 19.78 -15.90 3.66
N PHE A 252 19.80 -17.23 3.67
CA PHE A 252 19.16 -18.06 4.68
C PHE A 252 20.13 -19.14 5.15
N ASP A 253 20.34 -19.20 6.47
CA ASP A 253 21.14 -20.21 7.16
C ASP A 253 20.19 -21.14 7.92
N PRO A 254 19.91 -22.36 7.41
CA PRO A 254 18.97 -23.28 8.06
C PRO A 254 19.49 -23.85 9.37
N GLN A 255 20.81 -23.93 9.60
CA GLN A 255 21.38 -24.44 10.84
C GLN A 255 21.15 -23.49 12.02
N ARG A 256 21.18 -22.18 11.73
CA ARG A 256 20.98 -21.12 12.73
C ARG A 256 19.57 -20.54 12.69
N ASP A 257 18.68 -21.05 11.84
CA ASP A 257 17.36 -20.48 11.52
C ASP A 257 17.43 -18.96 11.33
N ARG A 258 18.35 -18.51 10.45
CA ARG A 258 18.64 -17.09 10.31
C ARG A 258 18.49 -16.62 8.87
N LEU A 259 17.40 -15.93 8.58
CA LEU A 259 17.16 -15.23 7.33
C LEU A 259 17.65 -13.78 7.43
N THR A 260 18.40 -13.32 6.44
CA THR A 260 18.95 -11.96 6.35
C THR A 260 18.22 -11.15 5.28
N LEU A 261 17.52 -10.11 5.71
CA LEU A 261 16.81 -9.18 4.85
C LEU A 261 17.53 -7.83 4.81
N ARG A 262 17.76 -7.32 3.61
CA ARG A 262 18.24 -5.95 3.40
C ARG A 262 17.07 -4.98 3.34
N TYR A 263 17.17 -3.85 4.04
CA TYR A 263 16.23 -2.75 3.91
C TYR A 263 16.96 -1.41 3.87
N ARG A 264 16.29 -0.37 3.35
CA ARG A 264 16.81 0.99 3.36
C ARG A 264 16.25 1.76 4.55
N ASP A 265 17.09 2.23 5.44
CA ASP A 265 16.67 3.02 6.59
C ASP A 265 15.97 4.32 6.16
N GLY A 266 14.89 4.67 6.84
CA GLY A 266 14.05 5.81 6.45
C GLY A 266 14.68 7.17 6.73
N LYS A 267 15.53 7.25 7.76
CA LYS A 267 16.17 8.49 8.20
C LYS A 267 17.52 8.69 7.51
N THR A 268 18.39 7.69 7.60
CA THR A 268 19.76 7.78 7.09
C THR A 268 19.89 7.48 5.60
N ARG A 269 18.85 6.89 4.99
CA ARG A 269 18.86 6.43 3.59
C ARG A 269 19.88 5.31 3.29
N GLN A 270 20.60 4.83 4.29
CA GLN A 270 21.59 3.76 4.16
C GLN A 270 20.91 2.38 4.07
N ALA A 271 21.57 1.44 3.41
CA ALA A 271 21.19 0.04 3.45
C ALA A 271 21.53 -0.53 4.83
N ARG A 272 20.59 -1.28 5.42
CA ARG A 272 20.75 -1.98 6.69
C ARG A 272 20.25 -3.40 6.56
N LEU A 273 20.71 -4.27 7.46
CA LEU A 273 20.30 -5.65 7.54
C LEU A 273 19.36 -5.85 8.73
N ARG A 274 18.41 -6.75 8.55
CA ARG A 274 17.54 -7.28 9.61
C ARG A 274 17.55 -8.80 9.52
N HIS A 275 17.63 -9.45 10.67
CA HIS A 275 17.60 -10.89 10.78
C HIS A 275 16.25 -11.35 11.35
N PHE A 276 15.80 -12.50 10.88
CA PHE A 276 14.57 -13.15 11.30
C PHE A 276 14.84 -14.65 11.45
N SER A 277 14.08 -15.33 12.31
CA SER A 277 13.79 -16.75 12.12
C SER A 277 12.93 -16.93 10.86
N LEU A 278 12.94 -18.11 10.25
CA LEU A 278 12.09 -18.34 9.07
C LEU A 278 10.61 -18.17 9.40
N VAL A 279 10.18 -18.66 10.57
CA VAL A 279 8.80 -18.52 11.05
C VAL A 279 8.42 -17.04 11.23
N ASP A 280 9.29 -16.25 11.87
CA ASP A 280 9.02 -14.81 12.06
C ASP A 280 8.94 -14.06 10.73
N PHE A 281 9.82 -14.36 9.78
CA PHE A 281 9.76 -13.76 8.45
C PHE A 281 8.44 -14.07 7.73
N LEU A 282 8.04 -15.34 7.71
CA LEU A 282 6.79 -15.76 7.09
C LEU A 282 5.57 -15.18 7.79
N PHE A 283 5.60 -15.08 9.13
CA PHE A 283 4.56 -14.40 9.89
C PHE A 283 4.45 -12.93 9.48
N GLN A 284 5.59 -12.22 9.35
CA GLN A 284 5.56 -10.83 8.86
C GLN A 284 5.00 -10.74 7.44
N LEU A 285 5.26 -11.68 6.55
CA LEU A 285 4.62 -11.69 5.22
C LEU A 285 3.11 -11.88 5.33
N ALA A 286 2.67 -12.81 6.19
CA ALA A 286 1.27 -13.17 6.36
C ALA A 286 0.40 -12.04 6.92
N VAL A 287 0.92 -11.25 7.88
CA VAL A 287 0.19 -10.13 8.50
C VAL A 287 -0.11 -8.98 7.54
N HIS A 288 0.60 -8.91 6.42
CA HIS A 288 0.38 -7.89 5.40
C HIS A 288 -0.61 -8.30 4.30
N VAL A 289 -1.09 -9.53 4.33
CA VAL A 289 -2.12 -10.00 3.40
C VAL A 289 -3.44 -9.30 3.72
N LEU A 290 -3.94 -8.53 2.77
CA LEU A 290 -5.19 -7.77 2.94
C LEU A 290 -6.41 -8.70 2.85
N PRO A 291 -7.52 -8.39 3.53
CA PRO A 291 -8.75 -9.17 3.45
C PRO A 291 -9.21 -9.39 2.00
N LYS A 292 -9.82 -10.56 1.73
CA LYS A 292 -10.33 -10.90 0.40
C LYS A 292 -11.27 -9.80 -0.12
N GLY A 293 -11.06 -9.32 -1.36
CA GLY A 293 -11.87 -8.27 -1.97
C GLY A 293 -11.62 -6.84 -1.44
N PHE A 294 -10.70 -6.64 -0.49
CA PHE A 294 -10.40 -5.29 0.00
C PHE A 294 -9.60 -4.49 -1.04
N HIS A 295 -10.09 -3.33 -1.42
CA HIS A 295 -9.42 -2.44 -2.36
C HIS A 295 -8.33 -1.63 -1.66
N ARG A 296 -7.06 -1.89 -2.04
CA ARG A 296 -5.88 -1.19 -1.52
C ARG A 296 -5.79 0.25 -2.02
N VAL A 297 -6.36 0.54 -3.19
CA VAL A 297 -6.40 1.87 -3.81
C VAL A 297 -7.83 2.36 -3.83
N ARG A 298 -8.04 3.64 -3.47
CA ARG A 298 -9.33 4.33 -3.63
C ARG A 298 -9.10 5.69 -4.26
N GLN A 299 -10.01 6.09 -5.12
CA GLN A 299 -9.98 7.39 -5.79
C GLN A 299 -11.17 8.22 -5.32
N PHE A 300 -10.91 9.50 -5.06
CA PHE A 300 -11.90 10.44 -4.50
C PHE A 300 -12.00 11.69 -5.36
N GLY A 301 -13.14 12.37 -5.27
CA GLY A 301 -13.42 13.65 -5.92
C GLY A 301 -13.15 13.58 -7.44
N LEU A 302 -12.35 14.50 -7.96
CA LEU A 302 -12.01 14.59 -9.39
C LEU A 302 -11.34 13.34 -9.97
N LEU A 303 -10.66 12.57 -9.13
CA LEU A 303 -9.96 11.35 -9.57
C LEU A 303 -10.86 10.12 -9.49
N HIS A 304 -12.08 10.24 -8.92
CA HIS A 304 -13.04 9.15 -8.91
C HIS A 304 -13.47 8.78 -10.35
N PRO A 305 -13.69 7.50 -10.68
CA PRO A 305 -14.08 7.08 -12.02
C PRO A 305 -15.29 7.83 -12.60
N ASN A 306 -16.29 8.13 -11.76
CA ASN A 306 -17.50 8.86 -12.15
C ASN A 306 -17.23 10.33 -12.56
N ALA A 307 -16.05 10.88 -12.24
CA ALA A 307 -15.65 12.23 -12.64
C ALA A 307 -14.83 12.28 -13.95
N ARG A 308 -14.83 11.19 -14.74
CA ARG A 308 -14.00 11.06 -15.96
C ARG A 308 -14.19 12.21 -16.94
N GLN A 309 -15.43 12.58 -17.28
CA GLN A 309 -15.70 13.65 -18.23
C GLN A 309 -15.14 15.00 -17.75
N ARG A 310 -15.38 15.34 -16.47
CA ARG A 310 -14.86 16.58 -15.86
C ARG A 310 -13.34 16.60 -15.86
N ARG A 311 -12.70 15.48 -15.60
CA ARG A 311 -11.23 15.35 -15.61
C ARG A 311 -10.66 15.55 -17.01
N LEU A 312 -11.26 14.97 -18.05
CA LEU A 312 -10.83 15.15 -19.44
C LEU A 312 -10.86 16.63 -19.84
N LEU A 313 -11.93 17.35 -19.50
CA LEU A 313 -12.00 18.80 -19.75
C LEU A 313 -10.85 19.57 -19.06
N LEU A 314 -10.46 19.16 -17.85
CA LEU A 314 -9.35 19.79 -17.12
C LEU A 314 -7.97 19.47 -17.66
N GLN A 315 -7.81 18.38 -18.41
CA GLN A 315 -6.57 18.04 -19.06
C GLN A 315 -6.31 18.88 -20.33
N LEU A 316 -7.35 19.53 -20.86
CA LEU A 316 -7.27 20.42 -22.02
C LEU A 316 -6.93 21.87 -21.63
N LEU A 317 -6.97 22.23 -20.35
CA LEU A 317 -6.60 23.54 -19.79
C LEU A 317 -5.11 23.59 -19.40
#